data_60c1a7cd49c9cc43216cf431c563d5fb
#
_entry.id   60c1a7cd49c9cc43216cf431c563d5fb
#
_cell.length_a   1.000
_cell.length_b   1.000
_cell.length_c   1.000
_cell.angle_alpha   90.00
_cell.angle_beta   90.00
_cell.angle_gamma   90.00
#
_symmetry.space_group_name_H-M   'P 1'
#
loop_
_entity.id
_entity.type
_entity.pdbx_description
1 polymer ?
#
loop_
_entity_poly.entity_id
_entity_poly.type
_entity_poly.pdbx_seq_one_letter_code
_entity_poly.pdbx_strand_id
1 'polypeptide(L)'
;MSTVSELASPLTLLPRAQSGDEHAMNHLLNHITPYVTRICRSITRDDAADATQEALLAIYRGLSQLREPEALYGWVRAVTVREAVRTAKRFGEEQTCGQVESRQQTNPLDAVHISDVLERLSRAHRQVLTLRAYGLSEEEMAEVLELPLGTVRSRLFRARRRFQEAWQPSAA
;
A
#
# COMPACT_ATOMS: atom_id res chain seq x y z
N MET A 1 -31.48 -24.12 -3.46
CA MET A 1 -31.31 -23.69 -4.85
C MET A 1 -30.30 -22.57 -4.83
N SER A 2 -29.09 -22.92 -5.18
CA SER A 2 -27.89 -22.08 -5.05
C SER A 2 -27.90 -21.02 -6.14
N THR A 3 -28.10 -19.80 -5.78
CA THR A 3 -27.87 -18.69 -6.69
C THR A 3 -26.39 -18.41 -6.74
N VAL A 4 -25.81 -18.84 -7.82
CA VAL A 4 -24.55 -18.43 -8.42
C VAL A 4 -24.14 -17.04 -7.91
N SER A 5 -23.06 -17.00 -7.12
CA SER A 5 -22.33 -15.78 -6.86
C SER A 5 -21.73 -15.36 -8.21
N GLU A 6 -22.52 -14.66 -9.00
CA GLU A 6 -22.06 -13.94 -10.17
C GLU A 6 -20.97 -12.98 -9.66
N LEU A 7 -19.76 -13.20 -10.12
CA LEU A 7 -18.58 -12.35 -9.92
C LEU A 7 -18.88 -10.96 -10.54
N ALA A 8 -19.73 -10.21 -9.89
CA ALA A 8 -20.02 -8.85 -10.31
C ALA A 8 -18.69 -8.07 -10.27
N SER A 9 -18.28 -7.58 -11.41
CA SER A 9 -17.08 -6.73 -11.50
C SER A 9 -17.17 -5.59 -10.50
N PRO A 10 -16.09 -5.22 -9.80
CA PRO A 10 -16.08 -4.03 -8.93
C PRO A 10 -16.65 -2.78 -9.59
N LEU A 11 -16.46 -2.64 -10.90
CA LEU A 11 -17.01 -1.52 -11.68
C LEU A 11 -18.54 -1.56 -11.76
N THR A 12 -19.16 -2.74 -11.77
CA THR A 12 -20.64 -2.88 -11.78
C THR A 12 -21.23 -2.74 -10.38
N LEU A 13 -20.45 -3.05 -9.32
CA LEU A 13 -20.87 -2.88 -7.94
C LEU A 13 -20.80 -1.41 -7.49
N LEU A 14 -19.88 -0.63 -8.04
CA LEU A 14 -19.61 0.74 -7.60
C LEU A 14 -20.84 1.66 -7.63
N PRO A 15 -21.61 1.79 -8.71
CA PRO A 15 -22.78 2.68 -8.72
C PRO A 15 -23.85 2.29 -7.69
N ARG A 16 -24.04 0.98 -7.49
CA ARG A 16 -24.98 0.47 -6.47
C ARG A 16 -24.50 0.77 -5.05
N ALA A 17 -23.22 0.54 -4.78
CA ALA A 17 -22.61 0.86 -3.49
C ALA A 17 -22.73 2.37 -3.19
N GLN A 18 -22.48 3.22 -4.19
CA GLN A 18 -22.63 4.68 -4.07
C GLN A 18 -24.08 5.12 -3.82
N SER A 19 -25.07 4.38 -4.32
CA SER A 19 -26.50 4.66 -4.07
C SER A 19 -27.02 4.13 -2.72
N GLY A 20 -26.15 3.55 -1.89
CA GLY A 20 -26.49 3.08 -0.55
C GLY A 20 -26.91 1.60 -0.47
N ASP A 21 -26.67 0.80 -1.53
CA ASP A 21 -26.88 -0.65 -1.49
C ASP A 21 -25.78 -1.29 -0.62
N GLU A 22 -26.14 -1.69 0.61
CA GLU A 22 -25.23 -2.28 1.58
C GLU A 22 -24.63 -3.60 1.09
N HIS A 23 -25.37 -4.41 0.35
CA HIS A 23 -24.87 -5.67 -0.19
C HIS A 23 -23.81 -5.40 -1.26
N ALA A 24 -24.07 -4.46 -2.17
CA ALA A 24 -23.09 -4.05 -3.18
C ALA A 24 -21.83 -3.45 -2.53
N MET A 25 -21.99 -2.64 -1.49
CA MET A 25 -20.88 -2.08 -0.72
C MET A 25 -20.03 -3.17 -0.07
N ASN A 26 -20.65 -4.12 0.62
CA ASN A 26 -19.95 -5.24 1.25
C ASN A 26 -19.20 -6.10 0.24
N HIS A 27 -19.81 -6.40 -0.91
CA HIS A 27 -19.17 -7.16 -1.98
C HIS A 27 -17.97 -6.40 -2.55
N LEU A 28 -18.11 -5.09 -2.78
CA LEU A 28 -17.02 -4.23 -3.28
C LEU A 28 -15.85 -4.20 -2.29
N LEU A 29 -16.13 -3.94 -1.00
CA LEU A 29 -15.10 -3.90 0.04
C LEU A 29 -14.39 -5.25 0.17
N ASN A 30 -15.13 -6.37 0.19
CA ASN A 30 -14.53 -7.70 0.21
C ASN A 30 -13.63 -7.96 -0.99
N HIS A 31 -14.02 -7.48 -2.17
CA HIS A 31 -13.23 -7.64 -3.39
C HIS A 31 -11.91 -6.86 -3.33
N ILE A 32 -11.93 -5.64 -2.83
CA ILE A 32 -10.72 -4.80 -2.77
C ILE A 32 -9.83 -5.08 -1.56
N THR A 33 -10.35 -5.70 -0.50
CA THR A 33 -9.62 -5.97 0.75
C THR A 33 -8.27 -6.68 0.54
N PRO A 34 -8.14 -7.74 -0.29
CA PRO A 34 -6.84 -8.37 -0.53
C PRO A 34 -5.82 -7.42 -1.15
N TYR A 35 -6.26 -6.53 -2.04
CA TYR A 35 -5.42 -5.52 -2.66
C TYR A 35 -4.95 -4.47 -1.64
N VAL A 36 -5.87 -3.94 -0.84
CA VAL A 36 -5.59 -2.99 0.24
C VAL A 36 -4.61 -3.58 1.26
N THR A 37 -4.88 -4.80 1.74
CA THR A 37 -4.02 -5.50 2.71
C THR A 37 -2.59 -5.68 2.19
N ARG A 38 -2.43 -6.04 0.92
CA ARG A 38 -1.11 -6.20 0.30
C ARG A 38 -0.33 -4.88 0.30
N ILE A 39 -0.96 -3.76 -0.02
CA ILE A 39 -0.32 -2.44 0.03
C ILE A 39 0.06 -2.09 1.48
N CYS A 40 -0.86 -2.23 2.43
CA CYS A 40 -0.60 -1.94 3.83
C CYS A 40 0.59 -2.74 4.36
N ARG A 41 0.63 -4.05 4.14
CA ARG A 41 1.75 -4.91 4.56
C ARG A 41 3.11 -4.46 4.03
N SER A 42 3.17 -3.95 2.80
CA SER A 42 4.43 -3.48 2.21
C SER A 42 4.94 -2.16 2.82
N ILE A 43 4.06 -1.38 3.45
CA ILE A 43 4.37 -0.06 4.01
C ILE A 43 4.55 -0.13 5.53
N THR A 44 3.62 -0.77 6.25
CA THR A 44 3.56 -0.75 7.73
C THR A 44 4.15 -2.00 8.39
N ARG A 45 4.22 -3.13 7.69
CA ARG A 45 4.66 -4.44 8.20
C ARG A 45 3.82 -4.92 9.40
N ASP A 46 4.21 -4.56 10.62
CA ASP A 46 3.62 -5.08 11.86
C ASP A 46 2.21 -4.54 12.11
N ASP A 47 1.95 -3.30 11.71
CA ASP A 47 0.66 -2.61 11.89
C ASP A 47 -0.26 -2.73 10.67
N ALA A 48 -0.03 -3.74 9.82
CA ALA A 48 -0.77 -3.90 8.56
C ALA A 48 -2.28 -4.12 8.77
N ALA A 49 -2.68 -4.74 9.86
CA ALA A 49 -4.09 -4.97 10.17
C ALA A 49 -4.81 -3.63 10.44
N ASP A 50 -4.23 -2.80 11.31
CA ASP A 50 -4.78 -1.48 11.64
C ASP A 50 -4.78 -0.56 10.42
N ALA A 51 -3.67 -0.52 9.67
CA ALA A 51 -3.59 0.23 8.43
C ALA A 51 -4.64 -0.21 7.40
N THR A 52 -4.92 -1.51 7.32
CA THR A 52 -5.95 -2.05 6.43
C THR A 52 -7.35 -1.59 6.86
N GLN A 53 -7.67 -1.62 8.14
CA GLN A 53 -8.94 -1.15 8.66
C GLN A 53 -9.14 0.35 8.40
N GLU A 54 -8.15 1.18 8.74
CA GLU A 54 -8.19 2.62 8.50
C GLU A 54 -8.35 2.94 7.01
N ALA A 55 -7.61 2.24 6.14
CA ALA A 55 -7.74 2.41 4.70
C ALA A 55 -9.14 2.01 4.19
N LEU A 56 -9.70 0.90 4.64
CA LEU A 56 -11.05 0.46 4.25
C LEU A 56 -12.12 1.43 4.75
N LEU A 57 -11.98 1.98 5.96
CA LEU A 57 -12.86 3.02 6.48
C LEU A 57 -12.78 4.31 5.66
N ALA A 58 -11.57 4.73 5.28
CA ALA A 58 -11.37 5.91 4.43
C ALA A 58 -11.96 5.70 3.03
N ILE A 59 -11.80 4.50 2.46
CA ILE A 59 -12.39 4.12 1.18
C ILE A 59 -13.92 4.14 1.29
N TYR A 60 -14.50 3.51 2.30
CA TYR A 60 -15.95 3.49 2.53
C TYR A 60 -16.53 4.91 2.58
N ARG A 61 -15.92 5.80 3.37
CA ARG A 61 -16.36 7.19 3.52
C ARG A 61 -16.21 8.03 2.26
N GLY A 62 -15.14 7.77 1.49
CA GLY A 62 -14.81 8.55 0.30
C GLY A 62 -15.42 8.02 -1.00
N LEU A 63 -15.97 6.81 -1.01
CA LEU A 63 -16.40 6.13 -2.24
C LEU A 63 -17.46 6.93 -3.01
N SER A 64 -18.34 7.64 -2.31
CA SER A 64 -19.38 8.48 -2.92
C SER A 64 -18.82 9.66 -3.73
N GLN A 65 -17.58 10.06 -3.51
CA GLN A 65 -16.92 11.17 -4.22
C GLN A 65 -16.23 10.72 -5.53
N LEU A 66 -16.08 9.41 -5.73
CA LEU A 66 -15.47 8.87 -6.94
C LEU A 66 -16.44 8.99 -8.11
N ARG A 67 -16.11 9.86 -9.09
CA ARG A 67 -16.96 10.14 -10.25
C ARG A 67 -16.75 9.16 -11.39
N GLU A 68 -15.50 8.74 -11.59
CA GLU A 68 -15.07 7.90 -12.72
C GLU A 68 -14.86 6.46 -12.23
N PRO A 69 -15.73 5.50 -12.60
CA PRO A 69 -15.59 4.11 -12.16
C PRO A 69 -14.23 3.49 -12.53
N GLU A 70 -13.69 3.84 -13.67
CA GLU A 70 -12.41 3.35 -14.19
C GLU A 70 -11.24 3.78 -13.30
N ALA A 71 -11.38 4.88 -12.57
CA ALA A 71 -10.39 5.38 -11.63
C ALA A 71 -10.39 4.64 -10.29
N LEU A 72 -11.32 3.69 -10.05
CA LEU A 72 -11.52 3.01 -8.75
C LEU A 72 -10.20 2.49 -8.17
N TYR A 73 -9.46 1.67 -8.90
CA TYR A 73 -8.24 1.07 -8.37
C TYR A 73 -7.11 2.09 -8.15
N GLY A 74 -7.02 3.10 -9.00
CA GLY A 74 -6.07 4.21 -8.82
C GLY A 74 -6.38 5.01 -7.56
N TRP A 75 -7.65 5.33 -7.35
CA TRP A 75 -8.14 6.05 -6.17
C TRP A 75 -8.00 5.21 -4.89
N VAL A 76 -8.43 3.93 -4.90
CA VAL A 76 -8.25 3.00 -3.78
C VAL A 76 -6.77 2.91 -3.38
N ARG A 77 -5.87 2.80 -4.36
CA ARG A 77 -4.42 2.78 -4.12
C ARG A 77 -3.94 4.06 -3.42
N ALA A 78 -4.34 5.22 -3.94
CA ALA A 78 -3.92 6.52 -3.37
C ALA A 78 -4.41 6.68 -1.92
N VAL A 79 -5.67 6.34 -1.64
CA VAL A 79 -6.24 6.36 -0.28
C VAL A 79 -5.48 5.37 0.62
N THR A 80 -5.29 4.13 0.17
CA THR A 80 -4.61 3.08 0.95
C THR A 80 -3.18 3.48 1.31
N VAL A 81 -2.42 3.98 0.34
CA VAL A 81 -1.02 4.41 0.58
C VAL A 81 -0.96 5.54 1.59
N ARG A 82 -1.85 6.54 1.49
CA ARG A 82 -1.92 7.67 2.43
C ARG A 82 -2.20 7.19 3.85
N GLU A 83 -3.20 6.34 4.04
CA GLU A 83 -3.55 5.82 5.37
C GLU A 83 -2.46 4.89 5.93
N ALA A 84 -1.87 4.03 5.11
CA ALA A 84 -0.78 3.17 5.53
C ALA A 84 0.46 3.96 5.99
N VAL A 85 0.82 5.03 5.27
CA VAL A 85 1.94 5.89 5.69
C VAL A 85 1.60 6.64 6.99
N ARG A 86 0.36 7.13 7.11
CA ARG A 86 -0.12 7.78 8.34
C ARG A 86 -0.04 6.85 9.55
N THR A 87 -0.50 5.62 9.40
CA THR A 87 -0.41 4.58 10.42
C THR A 87 1.04 4.28 10.76
N ALA A 88 1.91 4.08 9.76
CA ALA A 88 3.34 3.83 9.97
C ALA A 88 4.07 4.96 10.71
N LYS A 89 3.66 6.23 10.51
CA LYS A 89 4.19 7.37 11.27
C LYS A 89 3.75 7.29 12.73
N ARG A 90 2.44 7.13 12.97
CA ARG A 90 1.86 7.08 14.33
C ARG A 90 2.54 6.02 15.21
N PHE A 91 2.68 4.81 14.70
CA PHE A 91 3.36 3.73 15.43
C PHE A 91 4.89 3.85 15.40
N GLY A 92 5.48 4.48 14.38
CA GLY A 92 6.92 4.72 14.31
C GLY A 92 7.43 5.74 15.31
N GLU A 93 6.58 6.64 15.77
CA GLU A 93 6.88 7.59 16.84
C GLU A 93 6.81 6.93 18.23
N GLU A 94 5.98 5.90 18.39
CA GLU A 94 5.87 5.11 19.62
C GLU A 94 6.99 4.06 19.77
N GLN A 95 7.59 3.61 18.67
CA GLN A 95 8.60 2.54 18.65
C GLN A 95 10.06 3.02 18.71
N THR A 96 10.36 4.13 19.37
CA THR A 96 11.76 4.45 19.70
C THR A 96 12.34 3.52 20.79
N CYS A 97 11.58 2.53 21.23
CA CYS A 97 12.02 1.55 22.22
C CYS A 97 11.60 0.13 21.78
N GLY A 98 12.54 -0.63 21.21
CA GLY A 98 12.38 -2.08 21.02
C GLY A 98 12.53 -2.57 19.59
N GLN A 99 13.62 -3.30 19.34
CA GLN A 99 13.81 -4.11 18.13
C GLN A 99 12.85 -5.31 18.20
N VAL A 100 12.05 -5.51 17.17
CA VAL A 100 11.32 -6.76 16.95
C VAL A 100 11.60 -7.28 15.56
N GLU A 101 12.24 -8.44 15.53
CA GLU A 101 12.38 -9.26 14.33
C GLU A 101 11.01 -9.81 13.91
N SER A 102 10.60 -9.60 12.69
CA SER A 102 9.44 -10.30 12.11
C SER A 102 9.80 -10.98 10.81
N ARG A 103 9.71 -12.31 10.86
CA ARG A 103 9.75 -13.18 9.69
C ARG A 103 8.38 -13.23 9.04
N GLN A 104 8.29 -12.98 7.75
CA GLN A 104 7.15 -13.43 6.95
C GLN A 104 7.58 -14.01 5.62
N GLN A 105 7.05 -15.22 5.39
CA GLN A 105 7.18 -16.00 4.18
C GLN A 105 6.31 -15.41 3.06
N THR A 106 6.88 -15.17 1.90
CA THR A 106 6.17 -15.09 0.63
C THR A 106 7.04 -15.63 -0.50
N ASN A 107 6.45 -16.49 -1.25
CA ASN A 107 6.90 -17.33 -2.34
C ASN A 107 7.19 -16.53 -3.64
N PRO A 108 7.87 -17.06 -4.68
CA PRO A 108 9.12 -17.82 -4.82
C PRO A 108 10.26 -17.02 -5.50
N LEU A 109 11.39 -17.55 -5.51
CA LEU A 109 12.74 -17.18 -5.95
C LEU A 109 13.07 -15.70 -6.29
N ASP A 110 12.38 -15.02 -7.22
CA ASP A 110 12.69 -13.63 -7.56
C ASP A 110 12.10 -12.61 -6.58
N ALA A 111 10.92 -12.91 -6.00
CA ALA A 111 10.31 -12.07 -4.96
C ALA A 111 11.09 -12.13 -3.65
N VAL A 112 11.72 -13.25 -3.33
CA VAL A 112 12.59 -13.42 -2.16
C VAL A 112 13.80 -12.49 -2.27
N HIS A 113 14.46 -12.44 -3.42
CA HIS A 113 15.62 -11.57 -3.63
C HIS A 113 15.30 -10.08 -3.48
N ILE A 114 14.18 -9.60 -4.03
CA ILE A 114 13.77 -8.19 -3.90
C ILE A 114 13.46 -7.84 -2.46
N SER A 115 12.71 -8.71 -1.75
CA SER A 115 12.38 -8.51 -0.34
C SER A 115 13.63 -8.46 0.53
N ASP A 116 14.58 -9.38 0.33
CA ASP A 116 15.83 -9.43 1.08
C ASP A 116 16.67 -8.17 0.87
N VAL A 117 16.76 -7.70 -0.37
CA VAL A 117 17.47 -6.46 -0.69
C VAL A 117 16.80 -5.26 -0.04
N LEU A 118 15.47 -5.18 -0.12
CA LEU A 118 14.71 -4.11 0.52
C LEU A 118 14.88 -4.15 2.04
N GLU A 119 15.01 -5.33 2.65
CA GLU A 119 15.22 -5.48 4.10
C GLU A 119 16.56 -4.94 4.59
N ARG A 120 17.58 -5.01 3.75
CA ARG A 120 18.91 -4.45 4.04
C ARG A 120 18.96 -2.92 3.95
N LEU A 121 17.95 -2.30 3.35
CA LEU A 121 17.85 -0.85 3.27
C LEU A 121 17.31 -0.25 4.56
N SER A 122 17.73 0.99 4.86
CA SER A 122 17.09 1.76 5.95
C SER A 122 15.58 1.92 5.68
N ARG A 123 14.80 2.03 6.75
CA ARG A 123 13.35 2.26 6.67
C ARG A 123 12.99 3.39 5.70
N ALA A 124 13.70 4.51 5.80
CA ALA A 124 13.47 5.68 4.94
C ALA A 124 13.73 5.42 3.45
N HIS A 125 14.78 4.64 3.12
CA HIS A 125 15.09 4.27 1.74
C HIS A 125 14.08 3.26 1.19
N ARG A 126 13.73 2.25 1.98
CA ARG A 126 12.72 1.26 1.62
C ARG A 126 11.39 1.93 1.33
N GLN A 127 10.95 2.83 2.23
CA GLN A 127 9.67 3.53 2.11
C GLN A 127 9.55 4.28 0.79
N VAL A 128 10.53 5.09 0.40
CA VAL A 128 10.45 5.84 -0.87
C VAL A 128 10.49 4.94 -2.10
N LEU A 129 11.21 3.80 -2.06
CA LEU A 129 11.20 2.83 -3.16
C LEU A 129 9.84 2.12 -3.26
N THR A 130 9.26 1.74 -2.15
CA THR A 130 7.93 1.12 -2.09
C THR A 130 6.85 2.07 -2.63
N LEU A 131 6.85 3.33 -2.19
CA LEU A 131 5.90 4.33 -2.69
C LEU A 131 6.07 4.56 -4.19
N ARG A 132 7.31 4.62 -4.68
CA ARG A 132 7.59 4.73 -6.11
C ARG A 132 7.12 3.52 -6.90
N ALA A 133 7.29 2.30 -6.37
CA ALA A 133 6.79 1.07 -6.98
C ALA A 133 5.26 1.04 -7.08
N TYR A 134 4.58 1.68 -6.14
CA TYR A 134 3.12 1.92 -6.23
C TYR A 134 2.76 3.07 -7.17
N GLY A 135 3.71 3.67 -7.88
CA GLY A 135 3.49 4.66 -8.94
C GLY A 135 3.27 6.08 -8.44
N LEU A 136 3.57 6.40 -7.18
CA LEU A 136 3.50 7.78 -6.71
C LEU A 136 4.54 8.66 -7.40
N SER A 137 4.15 9.88 -7.74
CA SER A 137 5.07 10.93 -8.16
C SER A 137 5.91 11.42 -6.99
N GLU A 138 6.97 12.18 -7.26
CA GLU A 138 7.80 12.74 -6.21
C GLU A 138 7.05 13.78 -5.38
N GLU A 139 6.13 14.51 -6.00
CA GLU A 139 5.24 15.47 -5.37
C GLU A 139 4.24 14.77 -4.43
N GLU A 140 3.58 13.71 -4.90
CA GLU A 140 2.69 12.90 -4.07
C GLU A 140 3.42 12.26 -2.88
N MET A 141 4.66 11.78 -3.10
CA MET A 141 5.49 11.28 -2.02
C MET A 141 5.87 12.38 -1.00
N ALA A 142 6.15 13.59 -1.48
CA ALA A 142 6.46 14.74 -0.62
C ALA A 142 5.26 15.08 0.29
N GLU A 143 4.06 15.10 -0.28
CA GLU A 143 2.82 15.33 0.45
C GLU A 143 2.56 14.22 1.50
N VAL A 144 2.57 12.96 1.07
CA VAL A 144 2.27 11.81 1.94
C VAL A 144 3.30 11.64 3.06
N LEU A 145 4.59 11.88 2.76
CA LEU A 145 5.68 11.78 3.74
C LEU A 145 5.85 13.05 4.59
N GLU A 146 5.16 14.15 4.21
CA GLU A 146 5.34 15.48 4.83
C GLU A 146 6.81 15.93 4.81
N LEU A 147 7.45 15.74 3.67
CA LEU A 147 8.86 16.08 3.45
C LEU A 147 9.00 17.07 2.31
N PRO A 148 10.01 17.96 2.36
CA PRO A 148 10.34 18.79 1.21
C PRO A 148 10.63 17.94 -0.04
N LEU A 149 10.17 18.39 -1.21
CA LEU A 149 10.36 17.68 -2.49
C LEU A 149 11.84 17.37 -2.76
N GLY A 150 12.74 18.32 -2.47
CA GLY A 150 14.18 18.10 -2.60
C GLY A 150 14.71 16.99 -1.71
N THR A 151 14.11 16.80 -0.52
CA THR A 151 14.45 15.70 0.38
C THR A 151 13.98 14.36 -0.19
N VAL A 152 12.78 14.31 -0.77
CA VAL A 152 12.26 13.09 -1.42
C VAL A 152 13.14 12.71 -2.60
N ARG A 153 13.50 13.65 -3.47
CA ARG A 153 14.39 13.43 -4.62
C ARG A 153 15.75 12.87 -4.20
N SER A 154 16.39 13.53 -3.25
CA SER A 154 17.71 13.10 -2.76
C SER A 154 17.66 11.74 -2.06
N ARG A 155 16.58 11.47 -1.31
CA ARG A 155 16.35 10.18 -0.64
C ARG A 155 16.10 9.07 -1.66
N LEU A 156 15.27 9.32 -2.67
CA LEU A 156 14.98 8.36 -3.73
C LEU A 156 16.24 8.02 -4.56
N PHE A 157 17.03 9.03 -4.88
CA PHE A 157 18.31 8.82 -5.56
C PHE A 157 19.26 7.92 -4.76
N ARG A 158 19.45 8.23 -3.47
CA ARG A 158 20.30 7.42 -2.57
C ARG A 158 19.74 6.02 -2.37
N ALA A 159 18.41 5.89 -2.25
CA ALA A 159 17.74 4.61 -2.09
C ALA A 159 17.96 3.69 -3.31
N ARG A 160 17.81 4.23 -4.53
CA ARG A 160 18.08 3.47 -5.77
C ARG A 160 19.53 3.00 -5.85
N ARG A 161 20.48 3.88 -5.54
CA ARG A 161 21.90 3.51 -5.54
C ARG A 161 22.19 2.40 -4.54
N ARG A 162 21.67 2.51 -3.30
CA ARG A 162 21.82 1.47 -2.28
C ARG A 162 21.15 0.16 -2.66
N PHE A 163 20.01 0.22 -3.31
CA PHE A 163 19.32 -0.96 -3.82
C PHE A 163 20.18 -1.64 -4.90
N GLN A 164 20.73 -0.90 -5.84
CA GLN A 164 21.62 -1.42 -6.89
C GLN A 164 22.91 -2.01 -6.33
N GLU A 165 23.52 -1.37 -5.33
CA GLU A 165 24.72 -1.88 -4.63
C GLU A 165 24.42 -3.21 -3.89
N ALA A 166 23.23 -3.35 -3.31
CA ALA A 166 22.79 -4.55 -2.62
C ALA A 166 22.24 -5.64 -3.55
N TRP A 167 21.78 -5.25 -4.72
CA TRP A 167 21.33 -6.12 -5.80
C TRP A 167 22.53 -6.61 -6.60
N GLN A 168 23.29 -7.54 -6.04
CA GLN A 168 24.25 -8.29 -6.84
C GLN A 168 23.55 -9.56 -7.34
N PRO A 169 23.35 -9.73 -8.67
CA PRO A 169 22.95 -11.01 -9.17
C PRO A 169 24.05 -12.00 -8.78
N SER A 170 23.68 -13.11 -8.12
CA SER A 170 24.61 -14.23 -7.95
C SER A 170 25.14 -14.58 -9.34
N ALA A 171 26.39 -14.27 -9.58
CA ALA A 171 27.10 -14.78 -10.74
C ALA A 171 27.11 -16.31 -10.60
N ALA A 172 26.27 -16.98 -11.42
CA ALA A 172 26.32 -18.40 -11.60
C ALA A 172 27.50 -18.74 -12.51
#